data_92b257063f3d50a04962ac30659db76a
#
_entry.id   92b257063f3d50a04962ac30659db76a
#
_cell.length_a   1.000
_cell.length_b   1.000
_cell.length_c   1.000
_cell.angle_alpha   90.00
_cell.angle_beta   90.00
_cell.angle_gamma   90.00
#
_symmetry.space_group_name_H-M   'P 1'
#
loop_
_entity.id
_entity.type
_entity.pdbx_description
1 polymer ?
#
loop_
_entity_poly.entity_id
_entity_poly.type
_entity_poly.pdbx_seq_one_letter_code
_entity_poly.pdbx_strand_id
1 'polypeptide(L)'
;MPVGIPKVPFQVPGDNDASWVDIYNRIYRERLLFLGKELDIQISNQLAGIMIYLSIESSSRDLFFFINSPGGGIVSGLSLFDTMQVVEPDVHTLAMGLTASMAAFLLVGGEITKRRAFPHARVMIHQPISMLKDDGFKDWVMETDEVMKMQEDIIETYVQRTGQPRWVINKDMERDNFMSAKEAKDHGIVDHIV
;
A
#
# COMPACT_ATOMS: atom_id res chain seq x y z
N MET A 1 26.45 15.96 0.74
CA MET A 1 26.10 15.63 2.14
C MET A 1 24.89 14.73 2.09
N PRO A 2 24.85 13.61 2.82
CA PRO A 2 23.59 12.88 2.95
C PRO A 2 22.60 13.80 3.69
N VAL A 3 21.50 14.11 3.06
CA VAL A 3 20.40 14.83 3.71
C VAL A 3 19.74 13.84 4.66
N GLY A 4 20.01 13.97 5.96
CA GLY A 4 19.32 13.18 6.98
C GLY A 4 17.82 13.46 6.99
N ILE A 5 17.05 12.73 7.79
CA ILE A 5 15.62 13.00 7.98
C ILE A 5 15.48 14.41 8.56
N PRO A 6 14.74 15.32 7.90
CA PRO A 6 14.56 16.68 8.40
C PRO A 6 13.86 16.68 9.76
N LYS A 7 14.26 17.58 10.64
CA LYS A 7 13.59 17.81 11.93
C LYS A 7 12.75 19.07 11.84
N VAL A 8 11.60 19.04 12.48
CA VAL A 8 10.66 20.17 12.58
C VAL A 8 10.36 20.47 14.05
N PRO A 9 10.10 21.74 14.40
CA PRO A 9 9.70 22.08 15.76
C PRO A 9 8.30 21.52 16.04
N PHE A 10 8.14 20.92 17.20
CA PHE A 10 6.86 20.44 17.70
C PHE A 10 6.69 20.85 19.15
N GLN A 11 5.59 21.53 19.43
CA GLN A 11 5.21 21.93 20.80
C GLN A 11 4.00 21.09 21.22
N VAL A 12 4.14 20.38 22.33
CA VAL A 12 3.01 19.66 22.93
C VAL A 12 2.09 20.71 23.58
N PRO A 13 0.76 20.62 23.40
CA PRO A 13 -0.16 21.52 24.09
C PRO A 13 0.04 21.45 25.59
N GLY A 14 0.38 22.62 26.22
CA GLY A 14 0.67 22.73 27.65
C GLY A 14 2.15 22.77 28.02
N ASP A 15 3.07 22.49 27.09
CA ASP A 15 4.51 22.67 27.27
C ASP A 15 4.96 24.05 26.80
N ASN A 16 5.89 24.66 27.58
CA ASN A 16 6.45 25.98 27.22
C ASN A 16 7.56 25.89 26.18
N ASP A 17 8.14 24.71 25.96
CA ASP A 17 9.28 24.51 25.06
C ASP A 17 8.91 23.63 23.86
N ALA A 18 9.34 24.04 22.65
CA ALA A 18 9.23 23.24 21.44
C ALA A 18 10.38 22.22 21.37
N SER A 19 10.06 20.95 21.16
CA SER A 19 11.03 19.90 20.89
C SER A 19 11.22 19.71 19.37
N TRP A 20 12.46 19.33 18.96
CA TRP A 20 12.74 19.00 17.56
C TRP A 20 12.49 17.53 17.32
N VAL A 21 11.47 17.20 16.53
CA VAL A 21 11.11 15.83 16.13
C VAL A 21 11.38 15.61 14.64
N ASP A 22 11.62 14.37 14.22
CA ASP A 22 11.71 14.10 12.79
C ASP A 22 10.35 14.31 12.10
N ILE A 23 10.40 14.64 10.80
CA ILE A 23 9.19 15.01 10.06
C ILE A 23 8.19 13.85 9.96
N TYR A 24 8.65 12.60 9.86
CA TYR A 24 7.74 11.46 9.76
C TYR A 24 6.96 11.25 11.04
N ASN A 25 7.63 11.35 12.21
CA ASN A 25 6.95 11.31 13.50
C ASN A 25 5.92 12.43 13.64
N ARG A 26 6.20 13.61 13.08
CA ARG A 26 5.24 14.72 13.12
C ARG A 26 4.03 14.48 12.23
N ILE A 27 4.24 14.02 10.98
CA ILE A 27 3.14 13.80 10.03
C ILE A 27 2.32 12.56 10.38
N TYR A 28 2.91 11.52 10.98
CA TYR A 28 2.17 10.36 11.48
C TYR A 28 1.12 10.74 12.54
N ARG A 29 1.41 11.73 13.39
CA ARG A 29 0.42 12.27 14.33
C ARG A 29 -0.77 12.94 13.63
N GLU A 30 -0.57 13.44 12.42
CA GLU A 30 -1.66 13.96 11.57
C GLU A 30 -2.33 12.85 10.75
N ARG A 31 -2.01 11.58 11.03
CA ARG A 31 -2.56 10.40 10.36
C ARG A 31 -2.18 10.28 8.89
N LEU A 32 -1.05 10.90 8.50
CA LEU A 32 -0.49 10.81 7.16
C LEU A 32 0.63 9.77 7.16
N LEU A 33 0.42 8.67 6.46
CA LEU A 33 1.34 7.53 6.38
C LEU A 33 1.98 7.50 4.99
N PHE A 34 3.23 7.04 4.89
CA PHE A 34 3.98 7.03 3.64
C PHE A 34 4.65 5.68 3.40
N LEU A 35 4.39 5.11 2.21
CA LEU A 35 5.20 4.04 1.64
C LEU A 35 6.02 4.63 0.48
N GLY A 36 7.26 5.03 0.76
CA GLY A 36 8.16 5.71 -0.19
C GLY A 36 9.35 4.85 -0.63
N LYS A 37 9.31 3.55 -0.41
CA LYS A 37 10.37 2.60 -0.78
C LYS A 37 9.77 1.23 -1.13
N GLU A 38 10.63 0.28 -1.47
CA GLU A 38 10.24 -1.12 -1.62
C GLU A 38 9.59 -1.66 -0.33
N LEU A 39 8.53 -2.46 -0.50
CA LEU A 39 7.75 -3.06 0.58
C LEU A 39 8.46 -4.31 1.11
N ASP A 40 9.20 -4.16 2.19
CA ASP A 40 9.79 -5.23 2.97
C ASP A 40 8.98 -5.53 4.24
N ILE A 41 9.33 -6.61 4.94
CA ILE A 41 8.66 -7.01 6.18
C ILE A 41 8.79 -5.95 7.28
N GLN A 42 9.90 -5.21 7.30
CA GLN A 42 10.14 -4.20 8.32
C GLN A 42 9.20 -3.00 8.14
N ILE A 43 9.10 -2.45 6.92
CA ILE A 43 8.22 -1.30 6.67
C ILE A 43 6.74 -1.69 6.78
N SER A 44 6.38 -2.92 6.34
CA SER A 44 5.03 -3.45 6.49
C SER A 44 4.61 -3.49 7.96
N ASN A 45 5.43 -4.11 8.83
CA ASN A 45 5.15 -4.18 10.26
C ASN A 45 5.11 -2.80 10.94
N GLN A 46 5.97 -1.86 10.53
CA GLN A 46 5.96 -0.50 11.06
C GLN A 46 4.67 0.24 10.69
N LEU A 47 4.26 0.18 9.41
CA LEU A 47 3.03 0.82 8.95
C LEU A 47 1.79 0.19 9.57
N ALA A 48 1.73 -1.15 9.65
CA ALA A 48 0.65 -1.86 10.33
C ALA A 48 0.54 -1.44 11.81
N GLY A 49 1.67 -1.42 12.53
CA GLY A 49 1.71 -0.98 13.93
C GLY A 49 1.21 0.45 14.12
N ILE A 50 1.60 1.38 13.22
CA ILE A 50 1.15 2.77 13.25
C ILE A 50 -0.36 2.86 12.95
N MET A 51 -0.87 2.12 11.94
CA MET A 51 -2.31 2.11 11.62
C MET A 51 -3.14 1.61 12.79
N ILE A 52 -2.72 0.52 13.43
CA ILE A 52 -3.39 -0.03 14.63
C ILE A 52 -3.34 0.98 15.78
N TYR A 53 -2.19 1.57 16.05
CA TYR A 53 -2.05 2.58 17.12
C TYR A 53 -2.99 3.77 16.91
N LEU A 54 -3.00 4.32 15.69
CA LEU A 54 -3.85 5.46 15.34
C LEU A 54 -5.35 5.10 15.37
N SER A 55 -5.71 3.84 15.02
CA SER A 55 -7.08 3.34 15.16
C SER A 55 -7.53 3.31 16.62
N ILE A 56 -6.66 2.84 17.53
CA ILE A 56 -6.95 2.82 18.98
C ILE A 56 -7.06 4.26 19.53
N GLU A 57 -6.24 5.17 19.04
CA GLU A 57 -6.27 6.60 19.47
C GLU A 57 -7.59 7.28 19.08
N SER A 58 -8.10 7.00 17.88
CA SER A 58 -9.39 7.54 17.42
C SER A 58 -9.92 6.71 16.26
N SER A 59 -11.08 6.09 16.44
CA SER A 59 -11.80 5.32 15.44
C SER A 59 -12.54 6.17 14.40
N SER A 60 -12.74 7.46 14.68
CA SER A 60 -13.56 8.36 13.84
C SER A 60 -12.72 9.25 12.90
N ARG A 61 -11.41 9.29 13.05
CA ARG A 61 -10.51 10.10 12.22
C ARG A 61 -9.84 9.23 11.18
N ASP A 62 -10.08 9.51 9.91
CA ASP A 62 -9.54 8.75 8.78
C ASP A 62 -8.01 8.73 8.75
N LEU A 63 -7.46 7.70 8.11
CA LEU A 63 -6.04 7.54 7.82
C LEU A 63 -5.78 7.90 6.35
N PHE A 64 -4.65 8.54 6.06
CA PHE A 64 -4.23 8.89 4.71
C PHE A 64 -2.93 8.18 4.38
N PHE A 65 -2.96 7.27 3.44
CA PHE A 65 -1.83 6.43 3.05
C PHE A 65 -1.31 6.80 1.66
N PHE A 66 -0.19 7.49 1.62
CA PHE A 66 0.52 7.93 0.43
C PHE A 66 1.46 6.84 -0.06
N ILE A 67 1.36 6.47 -1.34
CA ILE A 67 2.06 5.32 -1.91
C ILE A 67 2.89 5.76 -3.11
N ASN A 68 4.23 5.60 -2.99
CA ASN A 68 5.22 5.78 -4.06
C ASN A 68 6.25 4.65 -3.95
N SER A 69 5.92 3.47 -4.46
CA SER A 69 6.67 2.25 -4.23
C SER A 69 6.65 1.34 -5.46
N PRO A 70 7.75 0.66 -5.77
CA PRO A 70 7.78 -0.37 -6.81
C PRO A 70 7.04 -1.67 -6.41
N GLY A 71 6.53 -1.74 -5.20
CA GLY A 71 5.99 -2.98 -4.63
C GLY A 71 7.00 -3.70 -3.75
N GLY A 72 6.91 -5.02 -3.66
CA GLY A 72 7.79 -5.85 -2.84
C GLY A 72 7.15 -7.17 -2.44
N GLY A 73 7.48 -7.68 -1.25
CA GLY A 73 7.06 -9.01 -0.80
C GLY A 73 5.54 -9.19 -0.70
N ILE A 74 5.04 -10.30 -1.24
CA ILE A 74 3.60 -10.64 -1.26
C ILE A 74 3.05 -10.70 0.18
N VAL A 75 3.70 -11.47 1.04
CA VAL A 75 3.28 -11.65 2.44
C VAL A 75 3.25 -10.32 3.20
N SER A 76 4.26 -9.46 2.96
CA SER A 76 4.30 -8.11 3.53
C SER A 76 3.14 -7.25 3.05
N GLY A 77 2.79 -7.37 1.76
CA GLY A 77 1.67 -6.63 1.17
C GLY A 77 0.32 -7.11 1.68
N LEU A 78 0.10 -8.43 1.72
CA LEU A 78 -1.14 -9.01 2.25
C LEU A 78 -1.35 -8.64 3.72
N SER A 79 -0.30 -8.77 4.56
CA SER A 79 -0.37 -8.39 5.97
C SER A 79 -0.78 -6.93 6.19
N LEU A 80 -0.23 -6.01 5.39
CA LEU A 80 -0.59 -4.60 5.48
C LEU A 80 -2.00 -4.34 4.93
N PHE A 81 -2.37 -5.00 3.82
CA PHE A 81 -3.72 -4.94 3.27
C PHE A 81 -4.77 -5.39 4.30
N ASP A 82 -4.57 -6.54 4.94
CA ASP A 82 -5.48 -7.05 5.97
C ASP A 82 -5.59 -6.08 7.15
N THR A 83 -4.45 -5.47 7.55
CA THR A 83 -4.45 -4.42 8.58
C THR A 83 -5.32 -3.24 8.16
N MET A 84 -5.25 -2.80 6.89
CA MET A 84 -6.10 -1.71 6.38
C MET A 84 -7.60 -2.06 6.42
N GLN A 85 -7.95 -3.35 6.29
CA GLN A 85 -9.35 -3.78 6.36
C GLN A 85 -9.88 -3.93 7.79
N VAL A 86 -8.99 -4.14 8.77
CA VAL A 86 -9.36 -4.41 10.18
C VAL A 86 -9.44 -3.15 11.02
N VAL A 87 -8.67 -2.11 10.70
CA VAL A 87 -8.71 -0.85 11.44
C VAL A 87 -10.06 -0.16 11.26
N GLU A 88 -10.62 0.41 12.34
CA GLU A 88 -11.93 1.05 12.29
C GLU A 88 -11.98 2.34 11.44
N PRO A 89 -10.96 3.22 11.46
CA PRO A 89 -10.95 4.40 10.59
C PRO A 89 -10.84 4.03 9.12
N ASP A 90 -11.54 4.76 8.24
CA ASP A 90 -11.38 4.61 6.81
C ASP A 90 -9.94 4.92 6.36
N VAL A 91 -9.37 4.06 5.53
CA VAL A 91 -8.04 4.26 4.97
C VAL A 91 -8.16 4.86 3.57
N HIS A 92 -7.84 6.16 3.44
CA HIS A 92 -7.65 6.79 2.14
C HIS A 92 -6.33 6.36 1.55
N THR A 93 -6.31 5.91 0.32
CA THR A 93 -5.07 5.63 -0.41
C THR A 93 -4.82 6.66 -1.49
N LEU A 94 -3.57 7.05 -1.68
CA LEU A 94 -3.17 8.06 -2.65
C LEU A 94 -1.91 7.63 -3.41
N ALA A 95 -2.05 7.32 -4.70
CA ALA A 95 -0.92 7.03 -5.58
C ALA A 95 -0.17 8.31 -5.94
N MET A 96 1.15 8.30 -5.75
CA MET A 96 2.06 9.36 -6.17
C MET A 96 3.31 8.76 -6.84
N GLY A 97 3.82 9.41 -7.88
CA GLY A 97 4.97 8.91 -8.62
C GLY A 97 4.70 7.55 -9.25
N LEU A 98 5.31 6.49 -8.72
CA LEU A 98 5.12 5.11 -9.13
C LEU A 98 4.44 4.30 -8.03
N THR A 99 3.36 3.61 -8.38
CA THR A 99 2.66 2.68 -7.49
C THR A 99 2.50 1.35 -8.24
N ALA A 100 3.40 0.40 -7.97
CA ALA A 100 3.55 -0.81 -8.78
C ALA A 100 3.42 -2.10 -7.96
N SER A 101 2.96 -3.19 -8.60
CA SER A 101 2.93 -4.53 -8.00
C SER A 101 2.14 -4.56 -6.69
N MET A 102 2.70 -5.07 -5.60
CA MET A 102 2.05 -5.07 -4.28
C MET A 102 1.67 -3.68 -3.76
N ALA A 103 2.35 -2.61 -4.20
CA ALA A 103 1.93 -1.24 -3.87
C ALA A 103 0.62 -0.85 -4.57
N ALA A 104 0.39 -1.32 -5.81
CA ALA A 104 -0.90 -1.14 -6.50
C ALA A 104 -2.02 -1.95 -5.83
N PHE A 105 -1.70 -3.11 -5.28
CA PHE A 105 -2.62 -3.90 -4.46
C PHE A 105 -3.02 -3.17 -3.18
N LEU A 106 -2.08 -2.53 -2.50
CA LEU A 106 -2.38 -1.67 -1.35
C LEU A 106 -3.22 -0.44 -1.74
N LEU A 107 -2.97 0.13 -2.92
CA LEU A 107 -3.75 1.26 -3.44
C LEU A 107 -5.23 0.89 -3.60
N VAL A 108 -5.52 -0.26 -4.21
CA VAL A 108 -6.90 -0.74 -4.40
C VAL A 108 -7.55 -1.15 -3.08
N GLY A 109 -6.73 -1.45 -2.04
CA GLY A 109 -7.16 -1.79 -0.68
C GLY A 109 -7.74 -0.64 0.13
N GLY A 110 -7.63 0.59 -0.33
CA GLY A 110 -8.24 1.76 0.32
C GLY A 110 -9.77 1.68 0.36
N GLU A 111 -10.40 2.47 1.24
CA GLU A 111 -11.85 2.52 1.33
C GLU A 111 -12.47 2.96 0.00
N ILE A 112 -13.56 2.29 -0.39
CA ILE A 112 -14.29 2.59 -1.63
C ILE A 112 -14.72 4.06 -1.62
N THR A 113 -14.54 4.75 -2.73
CA THR A 113 -14.70 6.20 -2.94
C THR A 113 -13.56 7.06 -2.37
N LYS A 114 -12.59 6.46 -1.67
CA LYS A 114 -11.48 7.18 -1.02
C LYS A 114 -10.10 6.83 -1.59
N ARG A 115 -10.06 6.08 -2.71
CA ARG A 115 -8.84 5.72 -3.43
C ARG A 115 -8.53 6.80 -4.47
N ARG A 116 -7.32 7.36 -4.42
CA ARG A 116 -6.96 8.54 -5.22
C ARG A 116 -5.62 8.37 -5.93
N ALA A 117 -5.43 9.13 -6.99
CA ALA A 117 -4.13 9.24 -7.66
C ALA A 117 -3.83 10.70 -8.01
N PHE A 118 -2.57 11.10 -7.90
CA PHE A 118 -2.12 12.34 -8.52
C PHE A 118 -2.15 12.24 -10.05
N PRO A 119 -2.32 13.37 -10.79
CA PRO A 119 -2.51 13.35 -12.25
C PRO A 119 -1.37 12.70 -13.01
N HIS A 120 -0.15 12.79 -12.49
CA HIS A 120 1.06 12.23 -13.10
C HIS A 120 1.52 10.90 -12.47
N ALA A 121 0.74 10.34 -11.55
CA ALA A 121 1.05 9.03 -11.00
C ALA A 121 0.95 7.94 -12.07
N ARG A 122 1.78 6.90 -11.90
CA ARG A 122 1.75 5.68 -12.69
C ARG A 122 1.41 4.51 -11.79
N VAL A 123 0.44 3.73 -12.22
CA VAL A 123 0.04 2.50 -11.53
C VAL A 123 0.42 1.33 -12.41
N MET A 124 1.01 0.27 -11.82
CA MET A 124 1.36 -0.93 -12.57
C MET A 124 0.87 -2.16 -11.79
N ILE A 125 0.19 -3.03 -12.51
CA ILE A 125 -0.22 -4.33 -11.98
C ILE A 125 0.46 -5.43 -12.79
N HIS A 126 0.82 -6.51 -12.12
CA HIS A 126 1.30 -7.74 -12.70
C HIS A 126 1.08 -8.91 -11.73
N GLN A 127 1.17 -10.14 -12.24
CA GLN A 127 1.12 -11.32 -11.38
C GLN A 127 2.35 -11.41 -10.47
N PRO A 128 2.21 -11.93 -9.25
CA PRO A 128 3.33 -12.14 -8.35
C PRO A 128 4.42 -12.99 -9.00
N ILE A 129 5.67 -12.55 -8.87
CA ILE A 129 6.84 -13.29 -9.31
C ILE A 129 7.45 -13.96 -8.07
N SER A 130 7.49 -15.30 -8.03
CA SER A 130 8.23 -16.00 -7.00
C SER A 130 9.71 -16.05 -7.39
N MET A 131 10.59 -15.52 -6.53
CA MET A 131 12.00 -15.83 -6.60
C MET A 131 12.21 -17.18 -5.91
N LEU A 132 12.24 -18.24 -6.69
CA LEU A 132 12.51 -19.58 -6.20
C LEU A 132 13.94 -19.64 -5.65
N LYS A 133 14.07 -19.98 -4.37
CA LYS A 133 15.37 -20.40 -3.80
C LYS A 133 15.59 -21.86 -4.13
N ASP A 134 16.84 -22.23 -4.32
CA ASP A 134 17.29 -23.58 -4.76
C ASP A 134 17.26 -24.59 -3.59
N ASP A 135 16.10 -24.77 -2.96
CA ASP A 135 15.92 -25.54 -1.72
C ASP A 135 15.30 -26.95 -1.92
N GLY A 136 15.48 -27.56 -3.11
CA GLY A 136 15.04 -28.93 -3.35
C GLY A 136 13.61 -29.05 -3.91
N PHE A 137 13.37 -30.07 -4.73
CA PHE A 137 12.14 -30.23 -5.55
C PHE A 137 10.84 -30.30 -4.72
N LYS A 138 10.87 -30.87 -3.52
CA LYS A 138 9.68 -31.07 -2.70
C LYS A 138 9.23 -29.79 -2.01
N ASP A 139 10.17 -29.00 -1.54
CA ASP A 139 9.91 -27.69 -0.91
C ASP A 139 9.49 -26.69 -1.99
N TRP A 140 10.06 -26.80 -3.19
CA TRP A 140 9.67 -26.05 -4.39
C TRP A 140 8.19 -26.23 -4.77
N VAL A 141 7.69 -27.49 -4.77
CA VAL A 141 6.26 -27.77 -5.10
C VAL A 141 5.32 -27.16 -4.08
N MET A 142 5.65 -27.26 -2.77
CA MET A 142 4.83 -26.70 -1.70
C MET A 142 4.83 -25.17 -1.74
N GLU A 143 5.98 -24.57 -1.95
CA GLU A 143 6.13 -23.10 -2.03
C GLU A 143 5.38 -22.53 -3.26
N THR A 144 5.43 -23.23 -4.40
CA THR A 144 4.68 -22.86 -5.60
C THR A 144 3.17 -22.92 -5.37
N ASP A 145 2.66 -23.95 -4.69
CA ASP A 145 1.23 -24.10 -4.40
C ASP A 145 0.70 -22.96 -3.50
N GLU A 146 1.46 -22.57 -2.49
CA GLU A 146 1.10 -21.43 -1.63
C GLU A 146 1.14 -20.09 -2.38
N VAL A 147 2.15 -19.86 -3.22
CA VAL A 147 2.21 -18.66 -4.07
C VAL A 147 1.02 -18.59 -5.03
N MET A 148 0.61 -19.73 -5.61
CA MET A 148 -0.57 -19.78 -6.49
C MET A 148 -1.86 -19.45 -5.73
N LYS A 149 -2.02 -19.90 -4.49
CA LYS A 149 -3.18 -19.53 -3.64
C LYS A 149 -3.19 -18.04 -3.34
N MET A 150 -2.05 -17.46 -2.93
CA MET A 150 -1.94 -16.02 -2.70
C MET A 150 -2.23 -15.20 -3.97
N GLN A 151 -1.79 -15.69 -5.14
CA GLN A 151 -2.12 -15.05 -6.42
C GLN A 151 -3.62 -15.06 -6.69
N GLU A 152 -4.29 -16.17 -6.39
CA GLU A 152 -5.73 -16.30 -6.52
C GLU A 152 -6.47 -15.29 -5.63
N ASP A 153 -6.07 -15.16 -4.37
CA ASP A 153 -6.64 -14.20 -3.42
C ASP A 153 -6.44 -12.74 -3.88
N ILE A 154 -5.26 -12.43 -4.45
CA ILE A 154 -4.97 -11.12 -5.02
C ILE A 154 -5.88 -10.82 -6.21
N ILE A 155 -6.04 -11.77 -7.14
CA ILE A 155 -6.92 -11.63 -8.31
C ILE A 155 -8.37 -11.40 -7.87
N GLU A 156 -8.86 -12.22 -6.93
CA GLU A 156 -10.22 -12.10 -6.41
C GLU A 156 -10.44 -10.73 -5.74
N THR A 157 -9.46 -10.25 -4.98
CA THR A 157 -9.49 -8.92 -4.38
C THR A 157 -9.58 -7.82 -5.43
N TYR A 158 -8.79 -7.90 -6.52
CA TYR A 158 -8.90 -6.93 -7.61
C TYR A 158 -10.28 -6.98 -8.28
N VAL A 159 -10.84 -8.16 -8.53
CA VAL A 159 -12.20 -8.31 -9.09
C VAL A 159 -13.23 -7.61 -8.22
N GLN A 160 -13.22 -7.88 -6.92
CA GLN A 160 -14.15 -7.28 -5.96
C GLN A 160 -14.00 -5.77 -5.82
N ARG A 161 -12.76 -5.28 -5.79
CA ARG A 161 -12.45 -3.88 -5.52
C ARG A 161 -12.55 -2.97 -6.75
N THR A 162 -12.30 -3.51 -7.95
CA THR A 162 -12.37 -2.75 -9.21
C THR A 162 -13.72 -2.89 -9.92
N GLY A 163 -14.45 -3.98 -9.66
CA GLY A 163 -15.66 -4.35 -10.40
C GLY A 163 -15.37 -4.89 -11.79
N GLN A 164 -14.11 -5.09 -12.17
CA GLN A 164 -13.73 -5.69 -13.45
C GLN A 164 -13.97 -7.20 -13.44
N PRO A 165 -14.38 -7.79 -14.57
CA PRO A 165 -14.51 -9.23 -14.66
C PRO A 165 -13.14 -9.91 -14.54
N ARG A 166 -13.13 -11.10 -13.92
CA ARG A 166 -11.92 -11.87 -13.65
C ARG A 166 -11.00 -12.06 -14.85
N TRP A 167 -11.57 -12.30 -16.04
CA TRP A 167 -10.78 -12.48 -17.27
C TRP A 167 -10.00 -11.22 -17.67
N VAL A 168 -10.52 -10.02 -17.34
CA VAL A 168 -9.82 -8.74 -17.56
C VAL A 168 -8.63 -8.65 -16.62
N ILE A 169 -8.86 -8.87 -15.31
CA ILE A 169 -7.80 -8.84 -14.30
C ILE A 169 -6.69 -9.84 -14.65
N ASN A 170 -7.03 -11.09 -14.96
CA ASN A 170 -6.04 -12.10 -15.35
C ASN A 170 -5.21 -11.65 -16.55
N LYS A 171 -5.86 -11.14 -17.60
CA LYS A 171 -5.17 -10.66 -18.80
C LYS A 171 -4.23 -9.50 -18.51
N ASP A 172 -4.69 -8.54 -17.69
CA ASP A 172 -3.92 -7.35 -17.37
C ASP A 172 -2.75 -7.65 -16.42
N MET A 173 -2.84 -8.74 -15.65
CA MET A 173 -1.77 -9.18 -14.76
C MET A 173 -0.77 -10.15 -15.40
N GLU A 174 -1.00 -10.67 -16.62
CA GLU A 174 -0.07 -11.58 -17.30
C GLU A 174 1.30 -10.94 -17.57
N ARG A 175 1.34 -9.61 -17.72
CA ARG A 175 2.55 -8.83 -17.97
C ARG A 175 2.46 -7.51 -17.22
N ASP A 176 3.60 -6.80 -17.12
CA ASP A 176 3.63 -5.46 -16.56
C ASP A 176 2.66 -4.52 -17.30
N ASN A 177 1.53 -4.25 -16.69
CA ASN A 177 0.49 -3.36 -17.25
C ASN A 177 0.56 -2.01 -16.55
N PHE A 178 1.13 -1.03 -17.24
CA PHE A 178 1.27 0.34 -16.75
C PHE A 178 0.07 1.19 -17.14
N MET A 179 -0.50 1.85 -16.16
CA MET A 179 -1.66 2.75 -16.29
C MET A 179 -1.31 4.17 -15.85
N SER A 180 -1.78 5.16 -16.57
CA SER A 180 -1.89 6.53 -16.11
C SER A 180 -2.95 6.63 -15.01
N ALA A 181 -3.00 7.75 -14.28
CA ALA A 181 -4.04 7.99 -13.28
C ALA A 181 -5.46 7.87 -13.87
N LYS A 182 -5.64 8.31 -15.13
CA LYS A 182 -6.93 8.20 -15.83
C LYS A 182 -7.29 6.76 -16.13
N GLU A 183 -6.37 5.99 -16.70
CA GLU A 183 -6.58 4.58 -17.00
C GLU A 183 -6.82 3.77 -15.73
N ALA A 184 -6.09 4.05 -14.64
CA ALA A 184 -6.32 3.42 -13.33
C ALA A 184 -7.70 3.74 -12.75
N LYS A 185 -8.23 4.96 -12.98
CA LYS A 185 -9.60 5.32 -12.62
C LYS A 185 -10.62 4.59 -13.50
N ASP A 186 -10.43 4.57 -14.80
CA ASP A 186 -11.32 3.89 -15.74
C ASP A 186 -11.32 2.36 -15.49
N HIS A 187 -10.21 1.81 -15.01
CA HIS A 187 -10.08 0.41 -14.60
C HIS A 187 -10.73 0.11 -13.23
N GLY A 188 -10.97 1.12 -12.41
CA GLY A 188 -11.55 0.97 -11.07
C GLY A 188 -10.55 0.78 -9.92
N ILE A 189 -9.25 0.95 -10.18
CA ILE A 189 -8.20 0.88 -9.14
C ILE A 189 -8.26 2.09 -8.23
N VAL A 190 -8.56 3.26 -8.79
CA VAL A 190 -8.77 4.50 -8.02
C VAL A 190 -10.13 5.13 -8.35
N ASP A 191 -10.66 5.90 -7.42
CA ASP A 191 -11.97 6.55 -7.54
C ASP A 191 -11.84 7.99 -8.07
N HIS A 192 -10.76 8.69 -7.69
CA HIS A 192 -10.57 10.11 -8.02
C HIS A 192 -9.13 10.42 -8.45
N ILE A 193 -9.00 11.43 -9.31
CA ILE A 193 -7.74 12.08 -9.63
C ILE A 193 -7.75 13.45 -8.93
N VAL A 194 -6.69 13.77 -8.18
CA VAL A 194 -6.60 14.97 -7.33
C VAL A 194 -5.48 15.90 -7.78
#